data_46ef0b3d674e7a90e5bf847acb527490
#
_entry.id   46ef0b3d674e7a90e5bf847acb527490
#
_cell.length_a   1.000
_cell.length_b   1.000
_cell.length_c   1.000
_cell.angle_alpha   90.00
_cell.angle_beta   90.00
_cell.angle_gamma   90.00
#
_symmetry.space_group_name_H-M   'P 1'
#
loop_
_entity.id
_entity.type
_entity.pdbx_description
1 polymer ?
#
loop_
_entity_poly.entity_id
_entity_poly.type
_entity_poly.pdbx_seq_one_letter_code
_entity_poly.pdbx_strand_id
1 'polypeptide(L)'
;MRGDASPLGLAHAALAEAAERASVERVEREYFDLFIGLGRGELLPYGSYYLTGFLHERPLARLRAHLDKLGIERTEGQAEPEDHAAILCEIMAGLASRRFPAPTGSDREVFEQHLAPWIGRFFADLEQAEAADFYRRIGALGRVFISIETEAFARLS
;
A
#
# COMPACT_ATOMS: atom_id res chain seq x y z
N MET A 1 5.28 -15.09 14.74
CA MET A 1 4.65 -16.12 13.90
C MET A 1 5.63 -16.51 12.81
N ARG A 2 6.12 -17.75 12.82
CA ARG A 2 6.96 -18.24 11.73
C ARG A 2 6.07 -18.61 10.58
N GLY A 3 6.26 -17.97 9.44
CA GLY A 3 5.53 -18.27 8.22
C GLY A 3 5.81 -19.69 7.73
N ASP A 4 4.90 -20.23 6.93
CA ASP A 4 5.13 -21.49 6.22
C ASP A 4 6.16 -21.28 5.09
N ALA A 5 6.45 -22.34 4.31
CA ALA A 5 7.41 -22.29 3.22
C ALA A 5 6.84 -21.70 1.91
N SER A 6 5.60 -21.16 1.94
CA SER A 6 5.03 -20.44 0.80
C SER A 6 5.79 -19.13 0.54
N PRO A 7 5.70 -18.55 -0.68
CA PRO A 7 6.29 -17.24 -0.94
C PRO A 7 5.85 -16.16 0.07
N LEU A 8 4.59 -16.16 0.47
CA LEU A 8 4.06 -15.23 1.48
C LEU A 8 4.67 -15.51 2.86
N GLY A 9 4.74 -16.78 3.27
CA GLY A 9 5.33 -17.19 4.54
C GLY A 9 6.81 -16.84 4.63
N LEU A 10 7.56 -17.04 3.56
CA LEU A 10 8.97 -16.66 3.48
C LEU A 10 9.17 -15.15 3.57
N ALA A 11 8.31 -14.36 2.92
CA ALA A 11 8.35 -12.90 3.00
C ALA A 11 8.05 -12.41 4.42
N HIS A 12 7.07 -12.99 5.11
CA HIS A 12 6.78 -12.70 6.52
C HIS A 12 7.96 -13.04 7.42
N ALA A 13 8.60 -14.19 7.22
CA ALA A 13 9.76 -14.61 8.01
C ALA A 13 10.92 -13.63 7.83
N ALA A 14 11.20 -13.21 6.61
CA ALA A 14 12.26 -12.26 6.30
C ALA A 14 12.00 -10.89 6.96
N LEU A 15 10.73 -10.42 6.93
CA LEU A 15 10.35 -9.18 7.60
C LEU A 15 10.49 -9.30 9.12
N ALA A 16 10.08 -10.41 9.71
CA ALA A 16 10.21 -10.65 11.15
C ALA A 16 11.69 -10.61 11.58
N GLU A 17 12.58 -11.28 10.84
CA GLU A 17 14.02 -11.24 11.10
C GLU A 17 14.60 -9.83 10.98
N ALA A 18 14.19 -9.07 9.98
CA ALA A 18 14.60 -7.68 9.80
C ALA A 18 14.14 -6.81 10.98
N ALA A 19 12.90 -7.02 11.45
CA ALA A 19 12.36 -6.30 12.60
C ALA A 19 13.14 -6.59 13.89
N GLU A 20 13.55 -7.83 14.10
CA GLU A 20 14.37 -8.22 15.28
C GLU A 20 15.73 -7.54 15.29
N ARG A 21 16.32 -7.31 14.12
CA ARG A 21 17.62 -6.64 13.99
C ARG A 21 17.54 -5.12 13.88
N ALA A 22 16.34 -4.58 13.65
CA ALA A 22 16.15 -3.15 13.43
C ALA A 22 16.23 -2.36 14.74
N SER A 23 16.73 -1.13 14.66
CA SER A 23 16.55 -0.13 15.70
C SER A 23 15.54 0.92 15.24
N VAL A 24 14.86 1.54 16.18
CA VAL A 24 13.88 2.60 15.89
C VAL A 24 14.54 3.72 15.09
N GLU A 25 15.73 4.16 15.50
CA GLU A 25 16.45 5.26 14.85
C GLU A 25 16.81 4.93 13.40
N ARG A 26 17.21 3.68 13.13
CA ARG A 26 17.53 3.25 11.76
C ARG A 26 16.29 3.20 10.87
N VAL A 27 15.19 2.67 11.38
CA VAL A 27 13.93 2.60 10.63
C VAL A 27 13.37 4.00 10.37
N GLU A 28 13.44 4.91 11.35
CA GLU A 28 13.02 6.31 11.17
C GLU A 28 13.86 7.02 10.09
N ARG A 29 15.17 6.81 10.09
CA ARG A 29 16.05 7.38 9.06
C ARG A 29 15.72 6.82 7.68
N GLU A 30 15.52 5.52 7.59
CA GLU A 30 15.14 4.85 6.35
C GLU A 30 13.80 5.39 5.82
N TYR A 31 12.82 5.53 6.70
CA TYR A 31 11.53 6.14 6.36
C TYR A 31 11.70 7.57 5.82
N PHE A 32 12.52 8.37 6.48
CA PHE A 32 12.79 9.74 6.04
C PHE A 32 13.40 9.74 4.63
N ASP A 33 14.46 8.96 4.40
CA ASP A 33 15.14 8.92 3.10
C ASP A 33 14.23 8.39 1.99
N LEU A 34 13.39 7.41 2.29
CA LEU A 34 12.48 6.83 1.30
C LEU A 34 11.32 7.75 0.95
N PHE A 35 10.68 8.38 1.94
CA PHE A 35 9.36 8.99 1.74
C PHE A 35 9.31 10.50 1.99
N ILE A 36 10.26 11.08 2.68
CA ILE A 36 10.27 12.50 3.04
C ILE A 36 11.38 13.23 2.30
N GLY A 37 12.63 12.89 2.59
CA GLY A 37 13.83 13.45 1.95
C GLY A 37 14.04 14.95 2.17
N LEU A 38 15.12 15.46 1.65
CA LEU A 38 15.38 16.90 1.54
C LEU A 38 14.79 17.37 0.21
N GLY A 39 13.58 17.94 0.27
CA GLY A 39 12.80 18.32 -0.90
C GLY A 39 11.88 17.21 -1.40
N ARG A 40 12.36 15.98 -1.46
CA ARG A 40 11.56 14.84 -1.91
C ARG A 40 12.23 13.53 -1.46
N GLY A 41 11.42 12.54 -1.06
CA GLY A 41 11.89 11.18 -0.80
C GLY A 41 12.25 10.42 -2.08
N GLU A 42 12.91 9.30 -1.93
CA GLU A 42 13.26 8.42 -3.05
C GLU A 42 12.02 7.90 -3.77
N LEU A 43 10.94 7.62 -3.05
CA LEU A 43 9.67 7.14 -3.58
C LEU A 43 8.52 8.07 -3.22
N LEU A 44 7.54 8.17 -4.10
CA LEU A 44 6.28 8.88 -3.88
C LEU A 44 5.13 7.86 -3.88
N PRO A 45 4.66 7.42 -2.70
CA PRO A 45 3.72 6.29 -2.58
C PRO A 45 2.27 6.67 -2.85
N TYR A 46 2.00 7.30 -3.99
CA TYR A 46 0.68 7.82 -4.34
C TYR A 46 0.24 7.33 -5.71
N GLY A 47 -1.02 6.89 -5.81
CA GLY A 47 -1.60 6.43 -7.06
C GLY A 47 -1.52 7.46 -8.18
N SER A 48 -1.84 8.73 -7.87
CA SER A 48 -1.74 9.82 -8.86
C SER A 48 -0.35 9.93 -9.45
N TYR A 49 0.70 9.84 -8.62
CA TYR A 49 2.07 9.92 -9.10
C TYR A 49 2.45 8.73 -10.00
N TYR A 50 2.12 7.51 -9.58
CA TYR A 50 2.44 6.31 -10.36
C TYR A 50 1.70 6.24 -11.69
N LEU A 51 0.49 6.79 -11.76
CA LEU A 51 -0.33 6.72 -12.96
C LEU A 51 -0.16 7.92 -13.90
N THR A 52 0.20 9.09 -13.38
CA THR A 52 0.31 10.33 -14.18
C THR A 52 1.64 11.03 -14.12
N GLY A 53 2.48 10.72 -13.14
CA GLY A 53 3.75 11.44 -12.87
C GLY A 53 3.58 12.68 -11.98
N PHE A 54 2.35 12.98 -11.54
CA PHE A 54 2.05 14.16 -10.71
C PHE A 54 1.17 13.78 -9.53
N LEU A 55 1.29 14.55 -8.43
CA LEU A 55 0.41 14.40 -7.26
C LEU A 55 -0.92 15.13 -7.50
N HIS A 56 -1.94 14.75 -6.75
CA HIS A 56 -3.27 15.39 -6.74
C HIS A 56 -3.96 15.44 -8.13
N GLU A 57 -3.81 14.37 -8.89
CA GLU A 57 -4.34 14.27 -10.25
C GLU A 57 -5.66 13.47 -10.32
N ARG A 58 -6.14 13.22 -11.55
CA ARG A 58 -7.39 12.52 -11.82
C ARG A 58 -7.61 11.21 -11.06
N PRO A 59 -6.58 10.36 -10.86
CA PRO A 59 -6.79 9.14 -10.07
C PRO A 59 -7.28 9.42 -8.65
N LEU A 60 -6.78 10.48 -8.01
CA LEU A 60 -7.25 10.89 -6.68
C LEU A 60 -8.71 11.38 -6.73
N ALA A 61 -9.07 12.17 -7.73
CA ALA A 61 -10.43 12.66 -7.88
C ALA A 61 -11.43 11.50 -8.08
N ARG A 62 -11.06 10.51 -8.89
CA ARG A 62 -11.89 9.30 -9.09
C ARG A 62 -12.03 8.49 -7.80
N LEU A 63 -10.94 8.35 -7.05
CA LEU A 63 -10.97 7.65 -5.77
C LEU A 63 -11.91 8.36 -4.78
N ARG A 64 -11.79 9.68 -4.65
CA ARG A 64 -12.64 10.47 -3.76
C ARG A 64 -14.12 10.34 -4.12
N ALA A 65 -14.45 10.39 -5.40
CA ALA A 65 -15.83 10.19 -5.86
C ALA A 65 -16.35 8.78 -5.51
N HIS A 66 -15.51 7.76 -5.63
CA HIS A 66 -15.88 6.38 -5.25
C HIS A 66 -16.08 6.24 -3.75
N LEU A 67 -15.17 6.79 -2.94
CA LEU A 67 -15.28 6.76 -1.47
C LEU A 67 -16.52 7.50 -0.99
N ASP A 68 -16.87 8.63 -1.59
CA ASP A 68 -18.09 9.37 -1.28
C ASP A 68 -19.35 8.51 -1.50
N LYS A 69 -19.40 7.76 -2.61
CA LYS A 69 -20.50 6.82 -2.88
C LYS A 69 -20.60 5.72 -1.83
N LEU A 70 -19.48 5.30 -1.27
CA LEU A 70 -19.43 4.26 -0.24
C LEU A 70 -19.63 4.82 1.17
N GLY A 71 -19.75 6.14 1.32
CA GLY A 71 -19.88 6.78 2.62
C GLY A 71 -18.62 6.74 3.46
N ILE A 72 -17.47 6.56 2.83
CA ILE A 72 -16.17 6.55 3.50
C ILE A 72 -15.60 7.96 3.50
N GLU A 73 -15.53 8.54 4.69
CA GLU A 73 -15.06 9.91 4.88
C GLU A 73 -13.61 9.95 5.33
N ARG A 74 -12.95 11.05 4.97
CA ARG A 74 -11.61 11.36 5.41
C ARG A 74 -11.61 11.68 6.90
N THR A 75 -10.66 11.13 7.66
CA THR A 75 -10.48 11.45 9.07
C THR A 75 -10.00 12.90 9.22
N GLU A 76 -10.60 13.63 10.16
CA GLU A 76 -10.14 14.97 10.49
C GLU A 76 -8.67 14.95 10.93
N GLY A 77 -7.86 15.87 10.39
CA GLY A 77 -6.42 15.93 10.65
C GLY A 77 -5.55 15.01 9.80
N GLN A 78 -6.14 14.20 8.91
CA GLN A 78 -5.38 13.40 7.96
C GLN A 78 -4.67 14.30 6.94
N ALA A 79 -3.35 14.32 6.95
CA ALA A 79 -2.54 15.16 6.08
C ALA A 79 -2.38 14.56 4.67
N GLU A 80 -2.30 13.23 4.57
CA GLU A 80 -2.05 12.54 3.31
C GLU A 80 -3.30 12.43 2.46
N PRO A 81 -3.22 12.60 1.13
CA PRO A 81 -4.32 12.29 0.24
C PRO A 81 -4.67 10.80 0.24
N GLU A 82 -5.91 10.47 -0.05
CA GLU A 82 -6.46 9.11 0.09
C GLU A 82 -5.80 8.08 -0.84
N ASP A 83 -5.15 8.52 -1.93
CA ASP A 83 -4.42 7.63 -2.85
C ASP A 83 -3.01 7.26 -2.36
N HIS A 84 -2.65 7.63 -1.14
CA HIS A 84 -1.45 7.13 -0.47
C HIS A 84 -1.57 5.63 -0.22
N ALA A 85 -0.50 4.88 -0.48
CA ALA A 85 -0.47 3.41 -0.35
C ALA A 85 -0.98 2.92 1.01
N ALA A 86 -0.54 3.52 2.11
CA ALA A 86 -0.95 3.13 3.45
C ALA A 86 -2.45 3.38 3.69
N ILE A 87 -2.97 4.51 3.24
CA ILE A 87 -4.39 4.86 3.39
C ILE A 87 -5.26 3.92 2.58
N LEU A 88 -4.87 3.59 1.35
CA LEU A 88 -5.60 2.61 0.54
C LEU A 88 -5.60 1.22 1.19
N CYS A 89 -4.50 0.80 1.79
CA CYS A 89 -4.46 -0.45 2.54
C CYS A 89 -5.39 -0.43 3.75
N GLU A 90 -5.48 0.69 4.47
CA GLU A 90 -6.44 0.85 5.57
C GLU A 90 -7.88 0.80 5.10
N ILE A 91 -8.19 1.44 3.97
CA ILE A 91 -9.52 1.38 3.35
C ILE A 91 -9.87 -0.05 2.99
N MET A 92 -8.95 -0.78 2.35
CA MET A 92 -9.16 -2.19 2.01
C MET A 92 -9.40 -3.05 3.24
N ALA A 93 -8.64 -2.84 4.31
CA ALA A 93 -8.84 -3.55 5.57
C ALA A 93 -10.22 -3.25 6.17
N GLY A 94 -10.67 -2.02 6.10
CA GLY A 94 -12.01 -1.61 6.57
C GLY A 94 -13.13 -2.24 5.76
N LEU A 95 -12.97 -2.36 4.44
CA LEU A 95 -13.93 -3.01 3.56
C LEU A 95 -13.95 -4.53 3.78
N ALA A 96 -12.80 -5.17 3.83
CA ALA A 96 -12.67 -6.62 4.03
C ALA A 96 -13.21 -7.08 5.40
N SER A 97 -12.98 -6.31 6.45
CA SER A 97 -13.46 -6.59 7.81
C SER A 97 -14.92 -6.15 8.03
N ARG A 98 -15.55 -5.54 7.05
CA ARG A 98 -16.88 -4.93 7.13
C ARG A 98 -17.03 -3.84 8.21
N ARG A 99 -15.92 -3.27 8.66
CA ARG A 99 -15.94 -2.07 9.50
C ARG A 99 -16.60 -0.90 8.75
N PHE A 100 -16.43 -0.84 7.43
CA PHE A 100 -17.19 0.04 6.55
C PHE A 100 -18.41 -0.72 6.00
N PRO A 101 -19.64 -0.26 6.27
CA PRO A 101 -20.85 -0.92 5.77
C PRO A 101 -21.09 -0.57 4.29
N ALA A 102 -20.37 -1.24 3.41
CA ALA A 102 -20.46 -1.06 1.97
C ALA A 102 -21.16 -2.25 1.31
N PRO A 103 -21.76 -2.07 0.11
CA PRO A 103 -22.34 -3.19 -0.63
C PRO A 103 -21.33 -4.30 -0.90
N THR A 104 -21.81 -5.54 -1.02
CA THR A 104 -20.99 -6.69 -1.39
C THR A 104 -20.27 -6.42 -2.72
N GLY A 105 -18.98 -6.72 -2.78
CA GLY A 105 -18.13 -6.48 -3.96
C GLY A 105 -17.45 -5.12 -3.98
N SER A 106 -17.71 -4.24 -3.00
CA SER A 106 -17.06 -2.93 -2.93
C SER A 106 -15.55 -3.03 -2.75
N ASP A 107 -15.07 -4.00 -1.98
CA ASP A 107 -13.64 -4.27 -1.79
C ASP A 107 -12.96 -4.61 -3.11
N ARG A 108 -13.56 -5.47 -3.92
CA ARG A 108 -13.06 -5.80 -5.24
C ARG A 108 -13.02 -4.58 -6.17
N GLU A 109 -14.08 -3.80 -6.19
CA GLU A 109 -14.15 -2.60 -7.04
C GLU A 109 -13.07 -1.57 -6.67
N VAL A 110 -12.90 -1.30 -5.38
CA VAL A 110 -11.86 -0.38 -4.90
C VAL A 110 -10.47 -0.92 -5.25
N PHE A 111 -10.24 -2.21 -5.02
CA PHE A 111 -8.97 -2.84 -5.36
C PHE A 111 -8.66 -2.72 -6.86
N GLU A 112 -9.57 -3.16 -7.72
CA GLU A 112 -9.36 -3.20 -9.17
C GLU A 112 -9.20 -1.80 -9.78
N GLN A 113 -9.94 -0.81 -9.28
CA GLN A 113 -9.92 0.53 -9.84
C GLN A 113 -8.79 1.41 -9.28
N HIS A 114 -8.42 1.24 -8.02
CA HIS A 114 -7.58 2.22 -7.32
C HIS A 114 -6.25 1.68 -6.77
N LEU A 115 -6.09 0.36 -6.63
CA LEU A 115 -4.84 -0.24 -6.17
C LEU A 115 -4.14 -1.05 -7.27
N ALA A 116 -4.84 -2.00 -7.87
CA ALA A 116 -4.26 -2.93 -8.84
C ALA A 116 -3.48 -2.25 -9.98
N PRO A 117 -3.90 -1.08 -10.49
CA PRO A 117 -3.17 -0.43 -11.58
C PRO A 117 -1.74 0.03 -11.25
N TRP A 118 -1.40 0.19 -9.98
CA TRP A 118 -0.10 0.78 -9.63
C TRP A 118 0.60 0.19 -8.41
N ILE A 119 -0.13 -0.38 -7.44
CA ILE A 119 0.44 -0.73 -6.13
C ILE A 119 1.53 -1.81 -6.22
N GLY A 120 1.42 -2.72 -7.19
CA GLY A 120 2.45 -3.74 -7.43
C GLY A 120 3.79 -3.12 -7.83
N ARG A 121 3.77 -2.09 -8.68
CA ARG A 121 4.98 -1.35 -9.07
C ARG A 121 5.58 -0.61 -7.88
N PHE A 122 4.74 -0.02 -7.04
CA PHE A 122 5.22 0.65 -5.83
C PHE A 122 5.98 -0.32 -4.92
N PHE A 123 5.41 -1.48 -4.63
CA PHE A 123 6.08 -2.47 -3.78
C PHE A 123 7.35 -3.02 -4.42
N ALA A 124 7.39 -3.21 -5.74
CA ALA A 124 8.60 -3.61 -6.45
C ALA A 124 9.68 -2.54 -6.37
N ASP A 125 9.32 -1.27 -6.51
CA ASP A 125 10.25 -0.14 -6.37
C ASP A 125 10.77 -0.04 -4.93
N LEU A 126 9.90 -0.25 -3.94
CA LEU A 126 10.30 -0.27 -2.53
C LEU A 126 11.30 -1.38 -2.23
N GLU A 127 11.09 -2.56 -2.80
CA GLU A 127 12.00 -3.70 -2.67
C GLU A 127 13.39 -3.40 -3.25
N GLN A 128 13.48 -2.55 -4.27
CA GLN A 128 14.72 -2.21 -4.97
C GLN A 128 15.29 -0.83 -4.60
N ALA A 129 14.63 -0.07 -3.73
CA ALA A 129 15.06 1.29 -3.39
C ALA A 129 16.43 1.28 -2.69
N GLU A 130 17.25 2.27 -3.02
CA GLU A 130 18.62 2.38 -2.46
C GLU A 130 18.62 2.54 -0.94
N ALA A 131 17.71 3.35 -0.42
CA ALA A 131 17.61 3.60 1.02
C ALA A 131 16.94 2.47 1.79
N ALA A 132 16.32 1.49 1.10
CA ALA A 132 15.55 0.43 1.76
C ALA A 132 16.44 -0.68 2.30
N ASP A 133 16.23 -1.02 3.57
CA ASP A 133 16.73 -2.23 4.21
C ASP A 133 15.58 -2.94 4.93
N PHE A 134 15.06 -2.38 6.01
CA PHE A 134 13.84 -2.87 6.65
C PHE A 134 12.65 -2.81 5.67
N TYR A 135 12.45 -1.66 5.01
CA TYR A 135 11.37 -1.46 4.05
C TYR A 135 11.51 -2.32 2.79
N ARG A 136 12.69 -2.81 2.47
CA ARG A 136 12.86 -3.81 1.40
C ARG A 136 12.01 -5.04 1.64
N ARG A 137 11.97 -5.51 2.88
CA ARG A 137 11.16 -6.69 3.28
C ARG A 137 9.68 -6.38 3.26
N ILE A 138 9.31 -5.14 3.55
CA ILE A 138 7.92 -4.67 3.38
C ILE A 138 7.56 -4.66 1.90
N GLY A 139 8.45 -4.17 1.04
CA GLY A 139 8.25 -4.19 -0.42
C GLY A 139 8.06 -5.60 -0.97
N ALA A 140 8.91 -6.53 -0.54
CA ALA A 140 8.83 -7.94 -0.95
C ALA A 140 7.51 -8.58 -0.51
N LEU A 141 7.12 -8.37 0.75
CA LEU A 141 5.84 -8.85 1.28
C LEU A 141 4.66 -8.26 0.52
N GLY A 142 4.66 -6.94 0.31
CA GLY A 142 3.61 -6.25 -0.42
C GLY A 142 3.46 -6.75 -1.84
N ARG A 143 4.57 -6.95 -2.55
CA ARG A 143 4.56 -7.46 -3.92
C ARG A 143 3.92 -8.85 -4.00
N VAL A 144 4.30 -9.75 -3.10
CA VAL A 144 3.73 -11.11 -3.05
C VAL A 144 2.25 -11.05 -2.68
N PHE A 145 1.89 -10.26 -1.68
CA PHE A 145 0.51 -10.10 -1.22
C PHE A 145 -0.40 -9.57 -2.34
N ILE A 146 0.02 -8.54 -3.06
CA ILE A 146 -0.78 -7.96 -4.16
C ILE A 146 -0.96 -8.96 -5.30
N SER A 147 0.05 -9.78 -5.59
CA SER A 147 -0.05 -10.85 -6.58
C SER A 147 -1.15 -11.86 -6.19
N ILE A 148 -1.20 -12.25 -4.92
CA ILE A 148 -2.22 -13.16 -4.38
C ILE A 148 -3.61 -12.54 -4.46
N GLU A 149 -3.77 -11.29 -4.05
CA GLU A 149 -5.05 -10.58 -4.07
C GLU A 149 -5.56 -10.40 -5.51
N THR A 150 -4.69 -10.09 -6.45
CA THR A 150 -5.04 -9.96 -7.86
C THR A 150 -5.63 -11.25 -8.40
N GLU A 151 -5.00 -12.39 -8.11
CA GLU A 151 -5.52 -13.70 -8.51
C GLU A 151 -6.83 -14.05 -7.80
N ALA A 152 -6.92 -13.76 -6.51
CA ALA A 152 -8.12 -14.06 -5.73
C ALA A 152 -9.34 -13.29 -6.26
N PHE A 153 -9.20 -12.01 -6.51
CA PHE A 153 -10.30 -11.20 -7.05
C PHE A 153 -10.65 -11.59 -8.49
N ALA A 154 -9.67 -11.98 -9.31
CA ALA A 154 -9.93 -12.45 -10.67
C ALA A 154 -10.79 -13.71 -10.70
N ARG A 155 -10.68 -14.60 -9.71
CA ARG A 155 -11.46 -15.84 -9.62
C ARG A 155 -12.91 -15.64 -9.17
N LEU A 156 -13.24 -14.45 -8.67
CA LEU A 156 -14.61 -14.11 -8.23
C LEU A 156 -15.49 -13.61 -9.37
N SER A 157 -14.98 -13.50 -10.58
CA SER A 157 -15.73 -13.07 -11.76
C SER A 157 -16.45 -14.20 -12.47
#